data_40b9474ec3fdbf3fa0018e0cd6ec2d41
#
_entry.id   40b9474ec3fdbf3fa0018e0cd6ec2d41
#
_cell.length_a   1.000
_cell.length_b   1.000
_cell.length_c   1.000
_cell.angle_alpha   90.00
_cell.angle_beta   90.00
_cell.angle_gamma   90.00
#
_symmetry.space_group_name_H-M   'P 1'
#
loop_
_entity.id
_entity.type
_entity.pdbx_description
1 polymer ?
#
loop_
_entity_poly.entity_id
_entity_poly.type
_entity_poly.pdbx_seq_one_letter_code
_entity_poly.pdbx_strand_id
1 'polypeptide(L)'
;LMVKATDLLSFDSLPDRETFLQQLASIYWKETDVPGVVRAWKYFAEGYEQYPLTNLFQYYSPMHDGPVWPLLLKPADAPLSPTWLLGSTQTTLPWPPSGDRVGDAFTSLLSLEEVVALCGKMSASWDSGVAILNRLAPDYSNEPDRILDIGVAKAIGIQFRSGYNILQFYLLREKMLRMTGMERLHMLKALKEIVYRELESDNELLLLSKQDSRLGYHPEAEGYKYYPSRIRWRMEQLHRVLSEDFPETEKQIREGRMLFPEYTGEAPAGLVARSVWSAGNIGTDRASGVKILPMLNWKAFNNGSSSKQFLWASCHDKNSLYIFIKGSEKKADIASLVSDIIIRVQPRRLWPDKQFRFKDKTSGRDGNIKRIISKGTLLVCVQIPWNNMGVDRDPDRIRIDVQVMEKSDSIAGWCELKPLTPRLEHG
;
A
#
# COMPACT_ATOMS: atom_id res chain seq x y z
N LEU A 1 -0.84 11.43 -33.62
CA LEU A 1 -2.14 10.81 -33.29
C LEU A 1 -3.13 11.81 -32.70
N MET A 2 -2.81 12.56 -31.63
CA MET A 2 -3.74 13.48 -30.94
C MET A 2 -4.28 14.57 -31.86
N VAL A 3 -3.42 15.21 -32.67
CA VAL A 3 -3.86 16.24 -33.64
C VAL A 3 -4.92 15.69 -34.60
N LYS A 4 -4.70 14.49 -35.15
CA LYS A 4 -5.67 13.85 -36.07
C LYS A 4 -6.94 13.40 -35.36
N ALA A 5 -6.84 12.98 -34.10
CA ALA A 5 -8.03 12.71 -33.29
C ALA A 5 -8.84 13.99 -33.08
N THR A 6 -8.19 15.11 -32.78
CA THR A 6 -8.86 16.41 -32.64
C THR A 6 -9.53 16.84 -33.96
N ASP A 7 -8.84 16.67 -35.10
CA ASP A 7 -9.41 16.96 -36.40
C ASP A 7 -10.70 16.16 -36.65
N LEU A 8 -10.68 14.84 -36.40
CA LEU A 8 -11.85 13.97 -36.59
C LEU A 8 -13.01 14.30 -35.63
N LEU A 9 -12.71 14.86 -34.46
CA LEU A 9 -13.72 15.27 -33.47
C LEU A 9 -14.23 16.70 -33.68
N SER A 10 -13.72 17.43 -34.65
CA SER A 10 -14.09 18.82 -34.90
C SER A 10 -15.29 18.99 -35.86
N PHE A 11 -15.96 17.92 -36.27
CA PHE A 11 -17.11 17.93 -37.14
C PHE A 11 -18.45 17.96 -36.38
N ASP A 12 -19.49 18.53 -37.00
CA ASP A 12 -20.82 18.62 -36.39
C ASP A 12 -21.49 17.26 -36.11
N SER A 13 -21.12 16.23 -36.85
CA SER A 13 -21.56 14.85 -36.60
C SER A 13 -20.38 13.98 -36.23
N LEU A 14 -20.36 13.57 -34.97
CA LEU A 14 -19.33 12.66 -34.48
C LEU A 14 -19.64 11.22 -34.92
N PRO A 15 -18.64 10.49 -35.45
CA PRO A 15 -18.78 9.06 -35.71
C PRO A 15 -18.96 8.30 -34.37
N ASP A 16 -19.56 7.11 -34.43
CA ASP A 16 -19.52 6.23 -33.27
C ASP A 16 -18.07 5.84 -32.90
N ARG A 17 -17.89 5.41 -31.66
CA ARG A 17 -16.56 5.12 -31.10
C ARG A 17 -15.75 4.14 -31.95
N GLU A 18 -16.39 3.10 -32.48
CA GLU A 18 -15.71 2.05 -33.27
C GLU A 18 -15.21 2.61 -34.61
N THR A 19 -16.10 3.27 -35.33
CA THR A 19 -15.78 3.96 -36.60
C THR A 19 -14.68 5.00 -36.41
N PHE A 20 -14.74 5.81 -35.34
CA PHE A 20 -13.70 6.78 -35.01
C PHE A 20 -12.33 6.11 -34.81
N LEU A 21 -12.25 5.04 -34.01
CA LEU A 21 -10.98 4.34 -33.74
C LEU A 21 -10.42 3.69 -35.02
N GLN A 22 -11.29 3.14 -35.89
CA GLN A 22 -10.86 2.57 -37.16
C GLN A 22 -10.33 3.65 -38.12
N GLN A 23 -11.03 4.77 -38.25
CA GLN A 23 -10.56 5.93 -39.06
C GLN A 23 -9.23 6.43 -38.53
N LEU A 24 -9.06 6.57 -37.21
CA LEU A 24 -7.83 7.04 -36.61
C LEU A 24 -6.67 6.06 -36.84
N ALA A 25 -6.92 4.78 -36.74
CA ALA A 25 -5.93 3.75 -36.97
C ALA A 25 -5.50 3.71 -38.46
N SER A 26 -6.44 3.82 -39.40
CA SER A 26 -6.16 3.77 -40.84
C SER A 26 -5.24 4.90 -41.34
N ILE A 27 -5.10 6.00 -40.58
CA ILE A 27 -4.18 7.09 -40.91
C ILE A 27 -2.70 6.64 -40.83
N TYR A 28 -2.39 5.70 -39.94
CA TYR A 28 -1.01 5.37 -39.56
C TYR A 28 -0.65 3.90 -39.77
N TRP A 29 -1.66 3.04 -39.96
CA TRP A 29 -1.47 1.58 -40.04
C TRP A 29 -2.06 1.06 -41.37
N LYS A 30 -1.52 -0.05 -41.88
CA LYS A 30 -2.06 -0.71 -43.06
C LYS A 30 -3.50 -1.14 -42.79
N GLU A 31 -4.34 -1.05 -43.79
CA GLU A 31 -5.77 -1.37 -43.69
C GLU A 31 -6.04 -2.77 -43.10
N THR A 32 -5.20 -3.76 -43.49
CA THR A 32 -5.26 -5.13 -42.96
C THR A 32 -5.02 -5.23 -41.47
N ASP A 33 -4.31 -4.27 -40.89
CA ASP A 33 -3.83 -4.30 -39.49
C ASP A 33 -4.73 -3.47 -38.56
N VAL A 34 -5.54 -2.58 -39.13
CA VAL A 34 -6.45 -1.68 -38.39
C VAL A 34 -7.29 -2.42 -37.35
N PRO A 35 -7.93 -3.56 -37.64
CA PRO A 35 -8.70 -4.27 -36.62
C PRO A 35 -7.85 -4.78 -35.44
N GLY A 36 -6.62 -5.18 -35.73
CA GLY A 36 -5.65 -5.59 -34.72
C GLY A 36 -5.24 -4.43 -33.83
N VAL A 37 -4.91 -3.29 -34.42
CA VAL A 37 -4.50 -2.08 -33.71
C VAL A 37 -5.62 -1.54 -32.82
N VAL A 38 -6.85 -1.44 -33.35
CA VAL A 38 -8.01 -0.99 -32.56
C VAL A 38 -8.25 -1.95 -31.37
N ARG A 39 -8.11 -3.26 -31.58
CA ARG A 39 -8.21 -4.23 -30.49
C ARG A 39 -7.09 -4.02 -29.44
N ALA A 40 -5.85 -3.74 -29.86
CA ALA A 40 -4.77 -3.43 -28.93
C ALA A 40 -5.09 -2.17 -28.11
N TRP A 41 -5.60 -1.11 -28.73
CA TRP A 41 -6.00 0.11 -28.05
C TRP A 41 -7.14 -0.11 -27.03
N LYS A 42 -8.08 -1.01 -27.34
CA LYS A 42 -9.13 -1.43 -26.38
C LYS A 42 -8.52 -2.10 -25.15
N TYR A 43 -7.57 -3.02 -25.33
CA TYR A 43 -6.86 -3.63 -24.21
C TYR A 43 -6.08 -2.62 -23.38
N PHE A 44 -5.48 -1.61 -23.99
CA PHE A 44 -4.81 -0.53 -23.26
C PHE A 44 -5.81 0.30 -22.44
N ALA A 45 -6.95 0.63 -23.01
CA ALA A 45 -8.01 1.35 -22.30
C ALA A 45 -8.56 0.53 -21.12
N GLU A 46 -8.92 -0.73 -21.36
CA GLU A 46 -9.39 -1.67 -20.31
C GLU A 46 -8.35 -1.84 -19.19
N GLY A 47 -7.08 -1.92 -19.56
CA GLY A 47 -5.99 -1.95 -18.57
C GLY A 47 -5.95 -0.67 -17.74
N TYR A 48 -6.00 0.47 -18.38
CA TYR A 48 -5.94 1.77 -17.69
C TYR A 48 -7.15 2.03 -16.79
N GLU A 49 -8.33 1.47 -17.10
CA GLU A 49 -9.51 1.51 -16.22
C GLU A 49 -9.28 0.83 -14.85
N GLN A 50 -8.27 -0.05 -14.76
CA GLN A 50 -7.89 -0.71 -13.51
C GLN A 50 -6.85 0.09 -12.69
N TYR A 51 -6.46 1.29 -13.16
CA TYR A 51 -5.46 2.11 -12.47
C TYR A 51 -5.96 2.50 -11.07
N PRO A 52 -5.20 2.20 -9.99
CA PRO A 52 -5.62 2.52 -8.63
C PRO A 52 -5.53 4.04 -8.37
N LEU A 53 -6.55 4.77 -8.78
CA LEU A 53 -6.55 6.24 -8.74
C LEU A 53 -6.61 6.77 -7.32
N THR A 54 -5.45 6.99 -6.71
CA THR A 54 -5.28 7.76 -5.48
C THR A 54 -4.12 8.72 -5.65
N ASN A 55 -4.13 9.87 -4.97
CA ASN A 55 -3.03 10.83 -5.04
C ASN A 55 -1.68 10.20 -4.65
N LEU A 56 -1.68 9.36 -3.60
CA LEU A 56 -0.45 8.71 -3.14
C LEU A 56 0.06 7.69 -4.15
N PHE A 57 -0.82 6.91 -4.78
CA PHE A 57 -0.41 5.98 -5.81
C PHE A 57 0.14 6.69 -7.04
N GLN A 58 -0.49 7.77 -7.45
CA GLN A 58 -0.13 8.51 -8.66
C GLN A 58 1.22 9.23 -8.52
N TYR A 59 1.49 9.87 -7.38
CA TYR A 59 2.65 10.75 -7.25
C TYR A 59 3.81 10.17 -6.44
N TYR A 60 3.56 9.20 -5.57
CA TYR A 60 4.53 8.76 -4.56
C TYR A 60 4.68 7.24 -4.47
N SER A 61 4.16 6.49 -5.41
CA SER A 61 4.20 5.03 -5.40
C SER A 61 5.28 4.47 -6.34
N PRO A 62 5.54 3.16 -6.29
CA PRO A 62 6.40 2.49 -7.27
C PRO A 62 5.98 2.70 -8.72
N MET A 63 4.71 3.01 -8.98
CA MET A 63 4.24 3.32 -10.32
C MET A 63 4.91 4.60 -10.86
N HIS A 64 5.21 5.56 -10.00
CA HIS A 64 5.87 6.80 -10.40
C HIS A 64 7.36 6.61 -10.73
N ASP A 65 8.10 5.87 -9.88
CA ASP A 65 9.53 5.61 -10.09
C ASP A 65 9.79 4.37 -10.97
N GLY A 66 8.82 3.49 -11.01
CA GLY A 66 8.73 2.38 -11.92
C GLY A 66 9.91 1.40 -11.89
N PRO A 67 10.40 1.03 -13.09
CA PRO A 67 11.31 -0.08 -13.28
C PRO A 67 12.74 0.15 -12.73
N VAL A 68 12.99 1.24 -12.02
CA VAL A 68 14.28 1.48 -11.34
C VAL A 68 14.17 1.45 -9.82
N TRP A 69 13.01 1.08 -9.27
CA TRP A 69 12.83 0.89 -7.85
C TRP A 69 13.56 -0.39 -7.39
N PRO A 70 14.44 -0.32 -6.40
CA PRO A 70 15.16 -1.50 -5.91
C PRO A 70 14.22 -2.47 -5.19
N LEU A 71 14.54 -3.77 -5.26
CA LEU A 71 13.87 -4.81 -4.49
C LEU A 71 14.83 -5.29 -3.39
N LEU A 72 14.42 -5.12 -2.14
CA LEU A 72 15.25 -5.46 -0.98
C LEU A 72 14.54 -6.49 -0.10
N LEU A 73 15.21 -7.61 0.16
CA LEU A 73 14.71 -8.60 1.13
C LEU A 73 14.81 -8.06 2.55
N LYS A 74 15.94 -7.47 2.88
CA LYS A 74 16.12 -6.79 4.16
C LYS A 74 15.45 -5.41 4.10
N PRO A 75 14.55 -5.06 5.04
CA PRO A 75 13.96 -3.73 5.09
C PRO A 75 15.03 -2.65 5.22
N ALA A 76 14.89 -1.57 4.44
CA ALA A 76 15.77 -0.42 4.51
C ALA A 76 15.37 0.53 5.63
N ASP A 77 16.34 1.21 6.21
CA ASP A 77 16.15 2.21 7.28
C ASP A 77 16.13 3.66 6.76
N ALA A 78 16.33 3.84 5.46
CA ALA A 78 16.32 5.12 4.77
C ALA A 78 15.40 5.09 3.55
N PRO A 79 14.89 6.24 3.08
CA PRO A 79 14.13 6.33 1.83
C PRO A 79 14.94 5.83 0.64
N LEU A 80 14.30 5.04 -0.23
CA LEU A 80 14.94 4.46 -1.42
C LEU A 80 14.93 5.41 -2.62
N SER A 81 14.01 6.38 -2.64
CA SER A 81 13.89 7.38 -3.69
C SER A 81 13.43 8.72 -3.12
N PRO A 82 13.92 9.86 -3.66
CA PRO A 82 13.46 11.18 -3.27
C PRO A 82 11.97 11.41 -3.54
N THR A 83 11.42 10.75 -4.55
CA THR A 83 10.00 10.85 -4.92
C THR A 83 9.12 9.97 -4.04
N TRP A 84 9.70 9.06 -3.29
CA TRP A 84 8.97 8.22 -2.34
C TRP A 84 8.90 8.91 -0.97
N LEU A 85 8.11 9.97 -0.88
CA LEU A 85 7.99 10.80 0.32
C LEU A 85 7.51 10.04 1.55
N LEU A 86 6.76 8.94 1.35
CA LEU A 86 6.31 8.10 2.45
C LEU A 86 7.47 7.51 3.24
N GLY A 87 8.53 7.09 2.56
CA GLY A 87 9.74 6.63 3.22
C GLY A 87 10.33 7.70 4.14
N SER A 88 10.40 8.95 3.69
CA SER A 88 10.95 10.04 4.49
C SER A 88 10.11 10.39 5.71
N THR A 89 8.78 10.31 5.61
CA THR A 89 7.89 10.51 6.75
C THR A 89 7.97 9.40 7.78
N GLN A 90 8.32 8.19 7.36
CA GLN A 90 8.43 7.02 8.22
C GLN A 90 9.69 7.01 9.08
N THR A 91 10.75 7.66 8.63
CA THR A 91 12.00 7.78 9.41
C THR A 91 11.82 8.48 10.74
N THR A 92 10.70 9.18 10.92
CA THR A 92 10.35 9.81 12.22
C THR A 92 9.75 8.83 13.21
N LEU A 93 9.36 7.63 12.78
CA LEU A 93 8.84 6.61 13.68
C LEU A 93 10.00 5.91 14.39
N PRO A 94 9.93 5.77 15.73
CA PRO A 94 11.03 5.18 16.49
C PRO A 94 11.23 3.71 16.18
N TRP A 95 10.18 3.02 15.74
CA TRP A 95 10.23 1.58 15.48
C TRP A 95 8.98 1.08 14.72
N PRO A 96 9.15 0.15 13.79
CA PRO A 96 10.41 -0.32 13.23
C PRO A 96 11.02 0.73 12.30
N PRO A 97 12.36 0.86 12.28
CA PRO A 97 13.02 1.72 11.32
C PRO A 97 12.83 1.13 9.93
N SER A 98 12.30 1.90 8.99
CA SER A 98 12.19 1.46 7.61
C SER A 98 11.92 2.65 6.68
N GLY A 99 12.70 2.75 5.62
CA GLY A 99 12.54 3.71 4.55
C GLY A 99 11.78 3.17 3.33
N ASP A 100 11.46 1.89 3.31
CA ASP A 100 10.83 1.20 2.18
C ASP A 100 9.38 0.75 2.47
N ARG A 101 8.63 1.52 3.21
CA ARG A 101 7.28 1.20 3.68
C ARG A 101 6.23 1.37 2.60
N VAL A 102 6.20 0.45 1.67
CA VAL A 102 5.26 0.48 0.53
C VAL A 102 3.80 0.52 0.95
N GLY A 103 3.45 -0.21 2.00
CA GLY A 103 2.10 -0.26 2.53
C GLY A 103 1.56 1.07 3.05
N ASP A 104 2.46 2.01 3.38
CA ASP A 104 2.08 3.32 3.93
C ASP A 104 1.36 4.22 2.91
N ALA A 105 1.51 3.91 1.62
CA ALA A 105 0.78 4.60 0.54
C ALA A 105 -0.72 4.27 0.50
N PHE A 106 -1.16 3.21 1.21
CA PHE A 106 -2.51 2.66 1.06
C PHE A 106 -3.26 2.65 2.40
N THR A 107 -3.68 3.83 2.84
CA THR A 107 -4.18 4.01 4.21
C THR A 107 -5.69 4.10 4.34
N SER A 108 -6.43 4.47 3.28
CA SER A 108 -7.83 4.83 3.48
C SER A 108 -8.82 4.32 2.44
N LEU A 109 -8.50 4.39 1.15
CA LEU A 109 -9.45 4.04 0.07
C LEU A 109 -9.29 2.61 -0.40
N LEU A 110 -8.06 2.18 -0.61
CA LEU A 110 -7.70 0.86 -1.11
C LEU A 110 -6.66 0.23 -0.19
N SER A 111 -6.79 -1.06 0.10
CA SER A 111 -5.72 -1.84 0.73
C SER A 111 -4.59 -2.13 -0.25
N LEU A 112 -3.41 -2.47 0.25
CA LEU A 112 -2.30 -2.87 -0.63
C LEU A 112 -2.66 -4.12 -1.46
N GLU A 113 -3.40 -5.07 -0.90
CA GLU A 113 -3.87 -6.25 -1.61
C GLU A 113 -4.79 -5.88 -2.79
N GLU A 114 -5.71 -4.92 -2.59
CA GLU A 114 -6.59 -4.43 -3.66
C GLU A 114 -5.79 -3.72 -4.75
N VAL A 115 -4.82 -2.89 -4.37
CA VAL A 115 -3.94 -2.20 -5.33
C VAL A 115 -3.10 -3.20 -6.11
N VAL A 116 -2.52 -4.21 -5.47
CA VAL A 116 -1.79 -5.29 -6.16
C VAL A 116 -2.70 -6.01 -7.15
N ALA A 117 -3.94 -6.32 -6.77
CA ALA A 117 -4.89 -6.99 -7.68
C ALA A 117 -5.26 -6.11 -8.88
N LEU A 118 -5.50 -4.81 -8.67
CA LEU A 118 -5.78 -3.85 -9.75
C LEU A 118 -4.57 -3.69 -10.68
N CYS A 119 -3.36 -3.51 -10.14
CA CYS A 119 -2.13 -3.43 -10.93
C CYS A 119 -1.88 -4.69 -11.76
N GLY A 120 -2.19 -5.87 -11.20
CA GLY A 120 -2.09 -7.13 -11.92
C GLY A 120 -3.04 -7.20 -13.12
N LYS A 121 -4.30 -6.78 -12.95
CA LYS A 121 -5.28 -6.70 -14.05
C LYS A 121 -4.85 -5.67 -15.10
N MET A 122 -4.41 -4.50 -14.67
CA MET A 122 -3.91 -3.44 -15.54
C MET A 122 -2.76 -3.94 -16.42
N SER A 123 -1.74 -4.55 -15.81
CA SER A 123 -0.59 -5.10 -16.51
C SER A 123 -0.98 -6.20 -17.50
N ALA A 124 -1.81 -7.15 -17.10
CA ALA A 124 -2.22 -8.28 -17.94
C ALA A 124 -3.01 -7.83 -19.17
N SER A 125 -3.94 -6.86 -19.01
CA SER A 125 -4.68 -6.31 -20.13
C SER A 125 -3.76 -5.53 -21.07
N TRP A 126 -2.87 -4.69 -20.53
CA TRP A 126 -1.91 -3.94 -21.33
C TRP A 126 -0.98 -4.86 -22.13
N ASP A 127 -0.43 -5.90 -21.49
CA ASP A 127 0.42 -6.90 -22.14
C ASP A 127 -0.31 -7.62 -23.29
N SER A 128 -1.62 -7.82 -23.18
CA SER A 128 -2.45 -8.39 -24.27
C SER A 128 -2.45 -7.46 -25.50
N GLY A 129 -2.56 -6.17 -25.29
CA GLY A 129 -2.45 -5.16 -26.36
C GLY A 129 -1.04 -5.13 -26.98
N VAL A 130 0.01 -5.14 -26.14
CA VAL A 130 1.41 -5.19 -26.59
C VAL A 130 1.67 -6.46 -27.42
N ALA A 131 1.14 -7.59 -27.02
CA ALA A 131 1.30 -8.85 -27.78
C ALA A 131 0.70 -8.76 -29.20
N ILE A 132 -0.38 -8.01 -29.38
CA ILE A 132 -0.94 -7.76 -30.71
C ILE A 132 0.02 -6.90 -31.52
N LEU A 133 0.46 -5.76 -31.00
CA LEU A 133 1.37 -4.84 -31.70
C LEU A 133 2.71 -5.51 -32.02
N ASN A 134 3.24 -6.37 -31.15
CA ASN A 134 4.45 -7.13 -31.42
C ASN A 134 4.34 -8.06 -32.63
N ARG A 135 3.15 -8.64 -32.88
CA ARG A 135 2.94 -9.47 -34.07
C ARG A 135 2.93 -8.66 -35.37
N LEU A 136 2.53 -7.39 -35.29
CA LEU A 136 2.52 -6.48 -36.43
C LEU A 136 3.90 -5.85 -36.69
N ALA A 137 4.76 -5.77 -35.67
CA ALA A 137 6.06 -5.06 -35.76
C ALA A 137 6.93 -5.45 -36.96
N PRO A 138 7.05 -6.73 -37.38
CA PRO A 138 7.85 -7.11 -38.54
C PRO A 138 7.42 -6.41 -39.84
N ASP A 139 6.12 -6.17 -40.03
CA ASP A 139 5.56 -5.56 -41.21
C ASP A 139 5.85 -4.04 -41.30
N TYR A 140 6.31 -3.46 -40.23
CA TYR A 140 6.69 -2.04 -40.06
C TYR A 140 8.17 -1.82 -39.81
N SER A 141 9.02 -2.82 -40.07
CA SER A 141 10.47 -2.73 -39.82
C SER A 141 11.14 -1.56 -40.53
N ASN A 142 10.60 -1.10 -41.66
CA ASN A 142 11.08 0.05 -42.44
C ASN A 142 10.35 1.37 -42.11
N GLU A 143 9.50 1.37 -41.10
CA GLU A 143 8.72 2.53 -40.65
C GLU A 143 9.10 2.91 -39.18
N PRO A 144 10.16 3.74 -39.01
CA PRO A 144 10.69 4.08 -37.71
C PRO A 144 9.63 4.58 -36.73
N ASP A 145 8.70 5.41 -37.19
CA ASP A 145 7.65 5.96 -36.32
C ASP A 145 6.74 4.87 -35.75
N ARG A 146 6.42 3.84 -36.54
CA ARG A 146 5.59 2.71 -36.08
C ARG A 146 6.34 1.86 -35.07
N ILE A 147 7.61 1.62 -35.32
CA ILE A 147 8.48 0.88 -34.37
C ILE A 147 8.63 1.65 -33.05
N LEU A 148 8.79 2.96 -33.10
CA LEU A 148 8.82 3.80 -31.90
C LEU A 148 7.47 3.81 -31.16
N ASP A 149 6.34 3.86 -31.84
CA ASP A 149 5.01 3.75 -31.20
C ASP A 149 4.82 2.41 -30.48
N ILE A 150 5.25 1.31 -31.12
CA ILE A 150 5.25 -0.01 -30.50
C ILE A 150 6.20 -0.03 -29.30
N GLY A 151 7.37 0.60 -29.43
CA GLY A 151 8.34 0.76 -28.34
C GLY A 151 7.76 1.50 -27.11
N VAL A 152 7.01 2.58 -27.35
CA VAL A 152 6.30 3.30 -26.28
C VAL A 152 5.28 2.40 -25.59
N ALA A 153 4.46 1.65 -26.36
CA ALA A 153 3.48 0.73 -25.78
C ALA A 153 4.14 -0.34 -24.91
N LYS A 154 5.29 -0.89 -25.34
CA LYS A 154 6.10 -1.83 -24.56
C LYS A 154 6.64 -1.20 -23.28
N ALA A 155 7.21 0.00 -23.37
CA ALA A 155 7.80 0.70 -22.22
C ALA A 155 6.74 0.99 -21.14
N ILE A 156 5.52 1.40 -21.54
CA ILE A 156 4.40 1.57 -20.60
C ILE A 156 3.98 0.22 -20.01
N GLY A 157 3.93 -0.84 -20.81
CA GLY A 157 3.65 -2.19 -20.31
C GLY A 157 4.67 -2.65 -19.26
N ILE A 158 5.95 -2.37 -19.49
CA ILE A 158 7.02 -2.64 -18.50
C ILE A 158 6.80 -1.80 -17.24
N GLN A 159 6.44 -0.52 -17.36
CA GLN A 159 6.12 0.35 -16.23
C GLN A 159 4.99 -0.24 -15.37
N PHE A 160 3.91 -0.70 -15.98
CA PHE A 160 2.77 -1.28 -15.26
C PHE A 160 3.11 -2.64 -14.63
N ARG A 161 3.84 -3.48 -15.36
CA ARG A 161 4.30 -4.78 -14.86
C ARG A 161 5.27 -4.63 -13.71
N SER A 162 6.21 -3.70 -13.82
CA SER A 162 7.16 -3.41 -12.75
C SER A 162 6.45 -2.83 -11.53
N GLY A 163 5.50 -1.91 -11.69
CA GLY A 163 4.68 -1.41 -10.59
C GLY A 163 3.96 -2.54 -9.85
N TYR A 164 3.33 -3.46 -10.58
CA TYR A 164 2.71 -4.66 -10.01
C TYR A 164 3.72 -5.55 -9.28
N ASN A 165 4.85 -5.86 -9.91
CA ASN A 165 5.87 -6.73 -9.34
C ASN A 165 6.48 -6.15 -8.05
N ILE A 166 6.79 -4.85 -8.03
CA ILE A 166 7.32 -4.17 -6.85
C ILE A 166 6.33 -4.24 -5.68
N LEU A 167 5.07 -3.90 -5.92
CA LEU A 167 4.03 -3.96 -4.89
C LEU A 167 3.82 -5.39 -4.39
N GLN A 168 3.79 -6.36 -5.29
CA GLN A 168 3.67 -7.78 -4.96
C GLN A 168 4.89 -8.28 -4.16
N PHE A 169 6.10 -7.86 -4.54
CA PHE A 169 7.33 -8.21 -3.83
C PHE A 169 7.26 -7.75 -2.37
N TYR A 170 6.97 -6.49 -2.12
CA TYR A 170 6.91 -5.95 -0.77
C TYR A 170 5.74 -6.52 0.04
N LEU A 171 4.60 -6.80 -0.58
CA LEU A 171 3.48 -7.51 0.06
C LEU A 171 3.89 -8.92 0.53
N LEU A 172 4.54 -9.69 -0.35
CA LEU A 172 5.00 -11.04 -0.02
C LEU A 172 6.14 -11.03 0.99
N ARG A 173 7.09 -10.08 0.87
CA ARG A 173 8.16 -9.90 1.86
C ARG A 173 7.59 -9.67 3.26
N GLU A 174 6.65 -8.75 3.39
CA GLU A 174 6.02 -8.48 4.67
C GLU A 174 5.26 -9.69 5.24
N LYS A 175 4.62 -10.47 4.39
CA LYS A 175 4.00 -11.74 4.80
C LYS A 175 5.05 -12.74 5.27
N MET A 176 6.11 -12.94 4.50
CA MET A 176 7.22 -13.84 4.86
C MET A 176 7.87 -13.48 6.20
N LEU A 177 8.12 -12.18 6.44
CA LEU A 177 8.74 -11.72 7.68
C LEU A 177 7.89 -12.01 8.94
N ARG A 178 6.59 -12.22 8.78
CA ARG A 178 5.65 -12.55 9.87
C ARG A 178 5.33 -14.01 10.00
N MET A 179 5.72 -14.81 9.03
CA MET A 179 5.56 -16.26 9.09
C MET A 179 6.66 -16.89 9.92
N THR A 180 6.41 -18.10 10.40
CA THR A 180 7.40 -18.95 11.08
C THR A 180 7.55 -20.27 10.31
N GLY A 181 8.64 -20.98 10.57
CA GLY A 181 8.85 -22.31 10.00
C GLY A 181 9.22 -22.31 8.52
N MET A 182 9.15 -23.50 7.95
CA MET A 182 9.61 -23.77 6.57
C MET A 182 8.70 -23.21 5.48
N GLU A 183 7.46 -22.86 5.81
CA GLU A 183 6.52 -22.24 4.86
C GLU A 183 7.07 -20.93 4.25
N ARG A 184 7.98 -20.25 4.99
CA ARG A 184 8.69 -19.07 4.48
C ARG A 184 9.46 -19.33 3.20
N LEU A 185 9.92 -20.58 2.96
CA LEU A 185 10.64 -20.93 1.72
C LEU A 185 9.76 -20.80 0.48
N HIS A 186 8.46 -21.07 0.58
CA HIS A 186 7.53 -20.87 -0.53
C HIS A 186 7.41 -19.38 -0.88
N MET A 187 7.33 -18.51 0.15
CA MET A 187 7.32 -17.07 -0.07
C MET A 187 8.63 -16.56 -0.65
N LEU A 188 9.77 -17.07 -0.14
CA LEU A 188 11.09 -16.71 -0.64
C LEU A 188 11.26 -17.10 -2.12
N LYS A 189 10.77 -18.28 -2.52
CA LYS A 189 10.75 -18.70 -3.93
C LYS A 189 9.90 -17.76 -4.78
N ALA A 190 8.69 -17.41 -4.34
CA ALA A 190 7.83 -16.49 -5.06
C ALA A 190 8.47 -15.08 -5.21
N LEU A 191 9.15 -14.58 -4.17
CA LEU A 191 9.92 -13.35 -4.24
C LEU A 191 11.05 -13.43 -5.27
N LYS A 192 11.75 -14.56 -5.33
CA LYS A 192 12.83 -14.80 -6.29
C LYS A 192 12.35 -14.78 -7.74
N GLU A 193 11.19 -15.38 -8.01
CA GLU A 193 10.55 -15.35 -9.33
C GLU A 193 10.17 -13.91 -9.75
N ILE A 194 9.76 -13.06 -8.81
CA ILE A 194 9.51 -11.65 -9.10
C ILE A 194 10.79 -10.95 -9.53
N VAL A 195 11.91 -11.19 -8.85
CA VAL A 195 13.19 -10.56 -9.19
C VAL A 195 13.65 -10.99 -10.59
N TYR A 196 13.46 -12.23 -10.99
CA TYR A 196 13.77 -12.68 -12.35
C TYR A 196 12.90 -11.97 -13.40
N ARG A 197 11.59 -11.85 -13.17
CA ARG A 197 10.71 -11.11 -14.08
C ARG A 197 11.11 -9.64 -14.22
N GLU A 198 11.58 -9.02 -13.14
CA GLU A 198 12.08 -7.65 -13.18
C GLU A 198 13.39 -7.52 -13.98
N LEU A 199 14.29 -8.47 -13.86
CA LEU A 199 15.52 -8.51 -14.69
C LEU A 199 15.19 -8.66 -16.19
N GLU A 200 14.21 -9.48 -16.54
CA GLU A 200 13.72 -9.60 -17.92
C GLU A 200 13.14 -8.27 -18.43
N SER A 201 12.31 -7.62 -17.60
CA SER A 201 11.74 -6.31 -17.90
C SER A 201 12.81 -5.22 -18.06
N ASP A 202 13.81 -5.20 -17.18
CA ASP A 202 14.92 -4.25 -17.24
C ASP A 202 15.79 -4.44 -18.49
N ASN A 203 16.04 -5.69 -18.89
CA ASN A 203 16.76 -5.99 -20.13
C ASN A 203 16.03 -5.45 -21.37
N GLU A 204 14.69 -5.67 -21.46
CA GLU A 204 13.89 -5.13 -22.56
C GLU A 204 13.87 -3.60 -22.52
N LEU A 205 13.64 -3.00 -21.35
CA LEU A 205 13.59 -1.56 -21.18
C LEU A 205 14.93 -0.88 -21.54
N LEU A 206 16.06 -1.53 -21.19
CA LEU A 206 17.39 -1.04 -21.54
C LEU A 206 17.59 -0.95 -23.06
N LEU A 207 17.06 -1.91 -23.82
CA LEU A 207 17.09 -1.88 -25.29
C LEU A 207 16.19 -0.76 -25.83
N LEU A 208 14.95 -0.67 -25.34
CA LEU A 208 14.02 0.36 -25.75
C LEU A 208 14.54 1.78 -25.48
N SER A 209 15.11 2.01 -24.28
CA SER A 209 15.63 3.33 -23.90
C SER A 209 16.90 3.73 -24.65
N LYS A 210 17.61 2.80 -25.29
CA LYS A 210 18.70 3.11 -26.22
C LYS A 210 18.19 3.49 -27.62
N GLN A 211 17.01 3.00 -28.01
CA GLN A 211 16.39 3.28 -29.29
C GLN A 211 15.59 4.60 -29.27
N ASP A 212 14.94 4.91 -28.14
CA ASP A 212 14.11 6.07 -27.97
C ASP A 212 14.48 6.83 -26.69
N SER A 213 15.15 7.96 -26.85
CA SER A 213 15.58 8.81 -25.74
C SER A 213 14.41 9.57 -25.03
N ARG A 214 13.20 9.52 -25.57
CA ARG A 214 12.02 10.11 -24.93
C ARG A 214 11.50 9.25 -23.75
N LEU A 215 11.81 7.95 -23.75
CA LEU A 215 11.38 7.04 -22.73
C LEU A 215 12.00 7.40 -21.37
N GLY A 216 11.19 7.33 -20.33
CA GLY A 216 11.59 7.65 -18.95
C GLY A 216 11.56 9.14 -18.60
N TYR A 217 11.35 10.04 -19.56
CA TYR A 217 11.18 11.46 -19.27
C TYR A 217 9.83 11.71 -18.61
N HIS A 218 9.85 12.43 -17.50
CA HIS A 218 8.65 12.82 -16.74
C HIS A 218 8.52 14.34 -16.78
N PRO A 219 7.52 14.87 -17.52
CA PRO A 219 7.39 16.32 -17.74
C PRO A 219 7.20 17.12 -16.47
N GLU A 220 6.38 16.61 -15.53
CA GLU A 220 6.09 17.29 -14.26
C GLU A 220 7.32 17.36 -13.34
N ALA A 221 8.15 16.32 -13.34
CA ALA A 221 9.40 16.30 -12.59
C ALA A 221 10.56 16.94 -13.35
N GLU A 222 10.34 17.40 -14.59
CA GLU A 222 11.34 18.00 -15.48
C GLU A 222 12.63 17.17 -15.59
N GLY A 223 12.50 15.83 -15.58
CA GLY A 223 13.65 14.97 -15.57
C GLY A 223 13.35 13.51 -15.92
N TYR A 224 14.41 12.73 -16.05
CA TYR A 224 14.31 11.30 -16.35
C TYR A 224 14.14 10.47 -15.08
N LYS A 225 13.07 9.68 -15.03
CA LYS A 225 12.85 8.67 -13.99
C LYS A 225 13.76 7.47 -14.18
N TYR A 226 13.92 7.03 -15.43
CA TYR A 226 14.87 6.00 -15.80
C TYR A 226 15.61 6.37 -17.09
N TYR A 227 16.80 5.84 -17.22
CA TYR A 227 17.69 5.97 -18.37
C TYR A 227 18.72 4.83 -18.32
N PRO A 228 19.47 4.55 -19.40
CA PRO A 228 20.27 3.33 -19.50
C PRO A 228 21.21 3.03 -18.34
N SER A 229 21.87 4.03 -17.75
CA SER A 229 22.78 3.76 -16.62
C SER A 229 22.02 3.47 -15.32
N ARG A 230 20.86 4.08 -15.10
CA ARG A 230 20.03 3.81 -13.92
C ARG A 230 19.36 2.43 -14.00
N ILE A 231 18.95 2.02 -15.20
CA ILE A 231 18.43 0.66 -15.42
C ILE A 231 19.55 -0.37 -15.13
N ARG A 232 20.78 -0.16 -15.63
CA ARG A 232 21.90 -1.05 -15.32
C ARG A 232 22.22 -1.12 -13.84
N TRP A 233 22.23 0.02 -13.15
CA TRP A 233 22.40 0.06 -11.71
C TRP A 233 21.36 -0.81 -10.99
N ARG A 234 20.08 -0.73 -11.39
CA ARG A 234 19.04 -1.57 -10.81
C ARG A 234 19.25 -3.04 -11.11
N MET A 235 19.63 -3.42 -12.34
CA MET A 235 19.96 -4.80 -12.69
C MET A 235 21.10 -5.36 -11.82
N GLU A 236 22.14 -4.57 -11.58
CA GLU A 236 23.24 -4.95 -10.68
C GLU A 236 22.75 -5.13 -9.24
N GLN A 237 21.87 -4.29 -8.77
CA GLN A 237 21.23 -4.42 -7.46
C GLN A 237 20.41 -5.71 -7.38
N LEU A 238 19.61 -6.04 -8.39
CA LEU A 238 18.81 -7.27 -8.43
C LEU A 238 19.70 -8.52 -8.49
N HIS A 239 20.80 -8.49 -9.24
CA HIS A 239 21.78 -9.58 -9.27
C HIS A 239 22.42 -9.81 -7.89
N ARG A 240 22.79 -8.75 -7.17
CA ARG A 240 23.30 -8.88 -5.79
C ARG A 240 22.28 -9.49 -4.85
N VAL A 241 21.04 -9.06 -4.91
CA VAL A 241 19.96 -9.65 -4.10
C VAL A 241 19.83 -11.15 -4.37
N LEU A 242 19.90 -11.57 -5.65
CA LEU A 242 19.82 -12.99 -6.03
C LEU A 242 21.04 -13.80 -5.56
N SER A 243 22.24 -13.23 -5.61
CA SER A 243 23.47 -13.96 -5.29
C SER A 243 23.87 -13.92 -3.82
N GLU A 244 23.41 -12.93 -3.08
CA GLU A 244 23.80 -12.70 -1.68
C GLU A 244 22.60 -12.84 -0.72
N ASP A 245 21.56 -12.02 -0.90
CA ASP A 245 20.47 -11.92 0.08
C ASP A 245 19.57 -13.15 0.09
N PHE A 246 19.22 -13.69 -1.08
CA PHE A 246 18.37 -14.89 -1.16
C PHE A 246 19.03 -16.12 -0.54
N PRO A 247 20.31 -16.47 -0.85
CA PRO A 247 20.97 -17.61 -0.21
C PRO A 247 21.10 -17.45 1.30
N GLU A 248 21.45 -16.26 1.79
CA GLU A 248 21.58 -16.02 3.22
C GLU A 248 20.22 -16.11 3.93
N THR A 249 19.17 -15.53 3.33
CA THR A 249 17.80 -15.62 3.87
C THR A 249 17.31 -17.07 3.89
N GLU A 250 17.56 -17.84 2.83
CA GLU A 250 17.20 -19.26 2.77
C GLU A 250 17.90 -20.05 3.87
N LYS A 251 19.20 -19.82 4.08
CA LYS A 251 19.99 -20.43 5.15
C LYS A 251 19.40 -20.11 6.52
N GLN A 252 19.09 -18.84 6.79
CA GLN A 252 18.48 -18.42 8.07
C GLN A 252 17.13 -19.10 8.31
N ILE A 253 16.30 -19.24 7.27
CA ILE A 253 15.02 -19.95 7.37
C ILE A 253 15.23 -21.42 7.73
N ARG A 254 16.17 -22.11 7.05
CA ARG A 254 16.48 -23.53 7.28
C ARG A 254 17.06 -23.78 8.67
N GLU A 255 17.80 -22.83 9.21
CA GLU A 255 18.35 -22.86 10.56
C GLU A 255 17.32 -22.44 11.64
N GLY A 256 16.10 -22.10 11.25
CA GLY A 256 15.05 -21.66 12.18
C GLY A 256 15.31 -20.28 12.80
N ARG A 257 16.24 -19.50 12.25
CA ARG A 257 16.60 -18.18 12.78
C ARG A 257 15.50 -17.15 12.47
N MET A 258 15.42 -16.13 13.32
CA MET A 258 14.60 -14.95 13.04
C MET A 258 15.23 -14.15 11.91
N LEU A 259 14.43 -13.81 10.90
CA LEU A 259 14.88 -12.96 9.79
C LEU A 259 14.94 -11.51 10.25
N PHE A 260 16.08 -10.87 10.01
CA PHE A 260 16.28 -9.45 10.27
C PHE A 260 15.75 -9.00 11.64
N PRO A 261 16.31 -9.52 12.76
CA PRO A 261 15.79 -9.28 14.10
C PRO A 261 15.74 -7.78 14.46
N GLU A 262 16.58 -6.97 13.86
CA GLU A 262 16.57 -5.51 14.00
C GLU A 262 15.29 -4.85 13.47
N TYR A 263 14.52 -5.53 12.61
CA TYR A 263 13.25 -5.06 12.06
C TYR A 263 12.05 -5.89 12.50
N THR A 264 12.25 -7.17 12.74
CA THR A 264 11.16 -8.11 13.08
C THR A 264 11.11 -8.48 14.55
N GLY A 265 12.21 -8.30 15.27
CA GLY A 265 12.35 -8.50 16.70
C GLY A 265 11.56 -7.53 17.55
N GLU A 266 11.82 -7.54 18.85
CA GLU A 266 11.29 -6.54 19.76
C GLU A 266 12.01 -5.21 19.57
N ALA A 267 11.28 -4.12 19.75
CA ALA A 267 11.89 -2.82 19.74
C ALA A 267 12.89 -2.72 20.89
N PRO A 268 14.07 -2.10 20.68
CA PRO A 268 15.00 -1.85 21.75
C PRO A 268 14.35 -1.10 22.92
N ALA A 269 14.72 -1.46 24.14
CA ALA A 269 14.23 -0.80 25.35
C ALA A 269 14.49 0.70 25.24
N GLY A 270 13.45 1.52 25.44
CA GLY A 270 13.51 2.98 25.34
C GLY A 270 13.17 3.56 23.98
N LEU A 271 13.16 2.81 22.88
CA LEU A 271 12.73 3.29 21.56
C LEU A 271 11.22 3.21 21.36
N VAL A 272 10.56 2.27 22.00
CA VAL A 272 9.11 2.27 22.12
C VAL A 272 8.77 2.83 23.48
N ALA A 273 8.35 4.03 23.52
CA ALA A 273 7.92 4.68 24.76
C ALA A 273 6.75 3.96 25.43
N ARG A 274 6.34 2.73 24.97
CA ARG A 274 5.05 2.25 25.43
C ARG A 274 4.90 0.76 25.33
N SER A 275 4.65 0.23 26.49
CA SER A 275 4.50 -1.17 26.84
C SER A 275 3.72 -2.00 25.83
N VAL A 276 4.36 -3.06 25.36
CA VAL A 276 3.64 -4.23 24.89
C VAL A 276 2.86 -4.77 26.10
N TRP A 277 1.58 -4.76 26.04
CA TRP A 277 0.74 -5.37 27.06
C TRP A 277 -0.20 -6.39 26.42
N SER A 278 -0.46 -7.45 27.12
CA SER A 278 -1.32 -8.52 26.64
C SER A 278 -2.77 -8.09 26.75
N ALA A 279 -3.49 -8.06 25.63
CA ALA A 279 -4.93 -8.03 25.63
C ALA A 279 -5.43 -9.42 26.05
N GLY A 280 -6.21 -9.51 27.11
CA GLY A 280 -6.78 -10.79 27.54
C GLY A 280 -7.67 -11.40 26.45
N ASN A 281 -7.50 -12.68 26.19
CA ASN A 281 -8.43 -13.43 25.35
C ASN A 281 -9.68 -13.77 26.17
N ILE A 282 -10.85 -13.33 25.72
CA ILE A 282 -12.11 -13.48 26.48
C ILE A 282 -13.02 -14.61 25.97
N GLY A 283 -12.62 -15.31 24.91
CA GLY A 283 -13.50 -16.29 24.25
C GLY A 283 -14.76 -15.66 23.65
N THR A 284 -15.43 -16.41 22.79
CA THR A 284 -16.52 -15.88 21.93
C THR A 284 -17.82 -15.50 22.65
N ASP A 285 -18.04 -15.97 23.87
CA ASP A 285 -19.37 -15.86 24.52
C ASP A 285 -19.50 -14.72 25.54
N ARG A 286 -18.46 -13.94 25.80
CA ARG A 286 -18.45 -12.99 26.92
C ARG A 286 -18.30 -11.52 26.54
N ALA A 287 -18.07 -11.21 25.27
CA ALA A 287 -17.74 -9.86 24.81
C ALA A 287 -18.86 -8.82 24.94
N SER A 288 -20.10 -9.23 25.13
CA SER A 288 -21.26 -8.31 25.16
C SER A 288 -21.67 -7.82 26.56
N GLY A 289 -20.97 -8.19 27.63
CA GLY A 289 -21.44 -7.96 28.99
C GLY A 289 -20.52 -7.20 29.94
N VAL A 290 -21.10 -6.40 30.80
CA VAL A 290 -20.49 -5.70 31.95
C VAL A 290 -19.67 -6.63 32.87
N LYS A 291 -19.86 -7.94 32.76
CA LYS A 291 -19.21 -8.97 33.56
C LYS A 291 -17.70 -9.09 33.32
N ILE A 292 -17.17 -8.56 32.23
CA ILE A 292 -15.75 -8.61 31.87
C ILE A 292 -14.94 -7.50 32.55
N LEU A 293 -15.58 -6.40 32.91
CA LEU A 293 -14.90 -5.19 33.39
C LEU A 293 -13.90 -5.41 34.54
N PRO A 294 -14.17 -6.28 35.51
CA PRO A 294 -13.22 -6.56 36.61
C PRO A 294 -11.97 -7.30 36.16
N MET A 295 -12.01 -7.98 35.01
CA MET A 295 -10.91 -8.78 34.46
C MET A 295 -10.00 -7.98 33.52
N LEU A 296 -10.36 -6.75 33.16
CA LEU A 296 -9.62 -5.92 32.22
C LEU A 296 -8.43 -5.26 32.91
N ASN A 297 -7.30 -5.24 32.20
CA ASN A 297 -6.11 -4.51 32.62
C ASN A 297 -6.22 -3.04 32.21
N TRP A 298 -6.74 -2.22 33.10
CA TRP A 298 -6.96 -0.79 32.87
C TRP A 298 -5.66 0.00 32.88
N LYS A 299 -5.50 0.88 31.89
CA LYS A 299 -4.37 1.79 31.73
C LYS A 299 -4.84 3.23 31.72
N ALA A 300 -4.05 4.13 32.31
CA ALA A 300 -4.28 5.56 32.21
C ALA A 300 -3.88 6.08 30.83
N PHE A 301 -4.61 7.04 30.33
CA PHE A 301 -4.14 7.87 29.20
C PHE A 301 -2.96 8.72 29.64
N ASN A 302 -2.04 8.97 28.73
CA ASN A 302 -0.79 9.67 29.02
C ASN A 302 -0.65 11.02 28.31
N ASN A 303 -1.54 11.35 27.40
CA ASN A 303 -1.56 12.60 26.65
C ASN A 303 -2.94 13.26 26.70
N GLY A 304 -2.98 14.57 26.60
CA GLY A 304 -4.21 15.36 26.51
C GLY A 304 -4.60 16.06 27.83
N SER A 305 -5.39 17.09 27.72
CA SER A 305 -5.81 17.97 28.82
C SER A 305 -6.61 17.25 29.92
N SER A 306 -7.31 16.17 29.54
CA SER A 306 -8.17 15.37 30.43
C SER A 306 -7.66 13.93 30.58
N SER A 307 -6.41 13.66 30.30
CA SER A 307 -5.83 12.29 30.32
C SER A 307 -6.02 11.55 31.65
N LYS A 308 -5.97 12.27 32.76
CA LYS A 308 -6.16 11.69 34.11
C LYS A 308 -7.60 11.31 34.44
N GLN A 309 -8.56 11.74 33.61
CA GLN A 309 -9.99 11.47 33.81
C GLN A 309 -10.44 10.19 33.09
N PHE A 310 -9.60 9.62 32.23
CA PHE A 310 -9.93 8.47 31.42
C PHE A 310 -8.97 7.29 31.67
N LEU A 311 -9.56 6.11 31.67
CA LEU A 311 -8.85 4.84 31.62
C LEU A 311 -9.27 4.08 30.38
N TRP A 312 -8.39 3.29 29.82
CA TRP A 312 -8.73 2.39 28.75
C TRP A 312 -8.20 0.98 28.99
N ALA A 313 -8.82 0.01 28.34
CA ALA A 313 -8.38 -1.38 28.34
C ALA A 313 -8.75 -2.02 27.02
N SER A 314 -8.10 -3.11 26.67
CA SER A 314 -8.54 -3.92 25.53
C SER A 314 -8.58 -5.39 25.89
N CYS A 315 -9.36 -6.11 25.11
CA CYS A 315 -9.36 -7.55 25.03
C CYS A 315 -9.73 -7.97 23.61
N HIS A 316 -9.60 -9.25 23.31
CA HIS A 316 -9.91 -9.77 21.99
C HIS A 316 -10.56 -11.16 22.09
N ASP A 317 -11.21 -11.53 21.03
CA ASP A 317 -11.61 -12.89 20.74
C ASP A 317 -11.12 -13.27 19.32
N LYS A 318 -11.49 -14.45 18.84
CA LYS A 318 -11.11 -14.93 17.51
C LYS A 318 -11.64 -14.08 16.35
N ASN A 319 -12.65 -13.22 16.58
CA ASN A 319 -13.33 -12.45 15.54
C ASN A 319 -13.04 -10.96 15.62
N SER A 320 -12.73 -10.41 16.80
CA SER A 320 -12.70 -8.97 17.02
C SER A 320 -11.73 -8.53 18.12
N LEU A 321 -11.27 -7.31 17.99
CA LEU A 321 -10.64 -6.52 19.05
C LEU A 321 -11.73 -5.68 19.74
N TYR A 322 -11.67 -5.64 21.07
CA TYR A 322 -12.55 -4.81 21.92
C TYR A 322 -11.72 -3.78 22.67
N ILE A 323 -12.14 -2.54 22.60
CA ILE A 323 -11.52 -1.43 23.32
C ILE A 323 -12.55 -0.83 24.27
N PHE A 324 -12.19 -0.71 25.51
CA PHE A 324 -13.00 -0.12 26.55
C PHE A 324 -12.38 1.19 27.02
N ILE A 325 -13.20 2.21 27.17
CA ILE A 325 -12.82 3.50 27.70
C ILE A 325 -13.76 3.79 28.88
N LYS A 326 -13.16 4.11 30.03
CA LYS A 326 -13.88 4.47 31.24
C LYS A 326 -13.51 5.89 31.61
N GLY A 327 -14.52 6.77 31.71
CA GLY A 327 -14.37 8.09 32.29
C GLY A 327 -14.59 8.04 33.80
N SER A 328 -13.65 8.58 34.59
CA SER A 328 -13.78 8.66 36.05
C SER A 328 -14.43 9.97 36.47
N GLU A 329 -15.29 9.89 37.43
CA GLU A 329 -16.13 10.98 37.91
C GLU A 329 -15.42 12.07 38.69
N LYS A 330 -15.79 13.31 38.43
CA LYS A 330 -16.22 14.30 39.46
C LYS A 330 -16.98 15.46 38.83
N LYS A 331 -17.29 15.44 37.54
CA LYS A 331 -18.11 16.46 36.88
C LYS A 331 -19.27 15.78 36.16
N ALA A 332 -20.48 16.32 36.36
CA ALA A 332 -21.75 15.80 35.85
C ALA A 332 -21.87 15.66 34.33
N ASP A 333 -20.79 15.86 33.55
CA ASP A 333 -20.85 16.07 32.10
C ASP A 333 -19.77 15.35 31.27
N ILE A 334 -19.09 14.35 31.83
CA ILE A 334 -18.06 13.60 31.05
C ILE A 334 -18.63 12.98 29.77
N ALA A 335 -19.91 12.60 29.77
CA ALA A 335 -20.55 12.02 28.61
C ALA A 335 -20.78 13.02 27.48
N SER A 336 -21.00 14.29 27.81
CA SER A 336 -21.17 15.37 26.84
C SER A 336 -19.84 15.88 26.29
N LEU A 337 -18.74 15.67 27.01
CA LEU A 337 -17.40 16.06 26.58
C LEU A 337 -16.85 15.16 25.46
N VAL A 338 -17.28 13.89 25.38
CA VAL A 338 -16.77 12.94 24.40
C VAL A 338 -17.59 12.99 23.11
N SER A 339 -17.13 13.73 22.11
CA SER A 339 -17.76 13.78 20.79
C SER A 339 -17.48 12.54 19.95
N ASP A 340 -16.21 12.15 19.90
CA ASP A 340 -15.72 11.06 19.07
C ASP A 340 -14.67 10.23 19.81
N ILE A 341 -14.52 8.98 19.38
CA ILE A 341 -13.39 8.14 19.72
C ILE A 341 -12.70 7.79 18.42
N ILE A 342 -11.40 8.07 18.35
CA ILE A 342 -10.53 7.71 17.24
C ILE A 342 -9.64 6.58 17.71
N ILE A 343 -9.65 5.47 16.98
CA ILE A 343 -8.78 4.34 17.20
C ILE A 343 -7.96 4.13 15.95
N ARG A 344 -6.63 4.20 16.08
CA ARG A 344 -5.73 3.83 15.02
C ARG A 344 -5.10 2.50 15.37
N VAL A 345 -5.09 1.57 14.44
CA VAL A 345 -4.57 0.23 14.63
C VAL A 345 -3.57 -0.06 13.51
N GLN A 346 -2.37 -0.46 13.89
CA GLN A 346 -1.38 -1.02 12.99
C GLN A 346 -1.34 -2.53 13.18
N PRO A 347 -2.11 -3.30 12.40
CA PRO A 347 -2.28 -4.73 12.61
C PRO A 347 -1.06 -5.53 12.19
N ARG A 348 -0.20 -4.95 11.37
CA ARG A 348 1.03 -5.56 10.87
C ARG A 348 2.17 -4.58 11.02
N ARG A 349 3.32 -5.08 11.35
CA ARG A 349 4.55 -4.31 11.37
C ARG A 349 4.88 -3.80 9.96
N LEU A 350 5.34 -2.56 9.83
CA LEU A 350 5.66 -1.90 8.57
C LEU A 350 4.45 -1.61 7.67
N TRP A 351 3.22 -1.81 8.15
CA TRP A 351 2.01 -1.45 7.45
C TRP A 351 1.43 -0.15 7.97
N PRO A 352 0.67 0.58 7.13
CA PRO A 352 -0.04 1.76 7.59
C PRO A 352 -1.04 1.41 8.69
N ASP A 353 -1.24 2.34 9.59
CA ASP A 353 -2.33 2.23 10.54
C ASP A 353 -3.68 2.44 9.83
N LYS A 354 -4.68 1.71 10.29
CA LYS A 354 -6.08 1.96 9.93
C LYS A 354 -6.71 2.80 11.00
N GLN A 355 -7.40 3.86 10.58
CA GLN A 355 -8.10 4.75 11.49
C GLN A 355 -9.60 4.43 11.48
N PHE A 356 -10.13 4.25 12.68
CA PHE A 356 -11.55 4.06 12.93
C PHE A 356 -12.06 5.24 13.76
N ARG A 357 -13.15 5.86 13.32
CA ARG A 357 -13.77 6.99 14.02
C ARG A 357 -15.19 6.64 14.42
N PHE A 358 -15.44 6.65 15.72
CA PHE A 358 -16.74 6.31 16.31
C PHE A 358 -17.42 7.56 16.88
N LYS A 359 -18.52 7.97 16.26
CA LYS A 359 -19.40 9.05 16.70
C LYS A 359 -20.54 8.50 17.54
N ASP A 360 -21.24 9.37 18.24
CA ASP A 360 -22.18 9.05 19.33
C ASP A 360 -23.35 8.12 18.97
N LYS A 361 -23.60 7.71 17.78
CA LYS A 361 -24.77 6.84 17.46
C LYS A 361 -24.58 5.96 16.23
N THR A 362 -23.38 5.67 15.83
CA THR A 362 -23.18 4.91 14.60
C THR A 362 -22.57 3.53 14.84
N SER A 363 -23.38 2.49 14.68
CA SER A 363 -22.91 1.22 14.17
C SER A 363 -22.66 1.41 12.66
N GLY A 364 -21.43 1.31 12.21
CA GLY A 364 -21.03 1.51 10.82
C GLY A 364 -20.23 0.34 10.29
N ARG A 365 -19.82 0.43 9.02
CA ARG A 365 -18.94 -0.56 8.36
C ARG A 365 -17.65 -0.84 9.14
N ASP A 366 -17.20 0.10 9.96
CA ASP A 366 -15.91 0.05 10.65
C ASP A 366 -15.94 -0.73 11.98
N GLY A 367 -17.11 -0.99 12.53
CA GLY A 367 -17.27 -1.68 13.80
C GLY A 367 -18.46 -1.18 14.59
N ASN A 368 -18.61 -1.66 15.81
CA ASN A 368 -19.71 -1.32 16.70
C ASN A 368 -19.20 -0.51 17.90
N ILE A 369 -19.99 0.49 18.30
CA ILE A 369 -19.76 1.24 19.54
C ILE A 369 -20.97 1.12 20.46
N LYS A 370 -20.72 0.86 21.74
CA LYS A 370 -21.74 0.86 22.79
C LYS A 370 -21.29 1.77 23.92
N ARG A 371 -22.15 2.72 24.29
CA ARG A 371 -21.91 3.61 25.42
C ARG A 371 -22.90 3.30 26.54
N ILE A 372 -22.37 3.25 27.74
CA ILE A 372 -23.15 2.99 28.96
C ILE A 372 -22.78 4.06 29.97
N ILE A 373 -23.78 4.75 30.48
CA ILE A 373 -23.62 5.71 31.57
C ILE A 373 -24.31 5.12 32.80
N SER A 374 -23.53 4.91 33.87
CA SER A 374 -24.06 4.37 35.12
C SER A 374 -23.40 5.08 36.28
N LYS A 375 -24.24 5.62 37.18
CA LYS A 375 -23.81 6.34 38.39
C LYS A 375 -22.73 7.41 38.11
N GLY A 376 -22.90 8.17 37.02
CA GLY A 376 -21.96 9.22 36.61
C GLY A 376 -20.66 8.72 35.94
N THR A 377 -20.47 7.45 35.76
CA THR A 377 -19.31 6.87 35.03
C THR A 377 -19.69 6.60 33.59
N LEU A 378 -18.95 7.15 32.65
CA LEU A 378 -19.02 6.79 31.24
C LEU A 378 -18.20 5.51 31.00
N LEU A 379 -18.84 4.54 30.38
CA LEU A 379 -18.17 3.37 29.84
C LEU A 379 -18.46 3.28 28.33
N VAL A 380 -17.44 3.23 27.52
CA VAL A 380 -17.53 3.01 26.08
C VAL A 380 -16.89 1.69 25.75
N CYS A 381 -17.56 0.86 24.96
CA CYS A 381 -17.01 -0.35 24.36
C CYS A 381 -17.04 -0.19 22.84
N VAL A 382 -15.90 -0.33 22.22
CA VAL A 382 -15.72 -0.35 20.76
C VAL A 382 -15.32 -1.75 20.36
N GLN A 383 -16.02 -2.32 19.38
CA GLN A 383 -15.70 -3.60 18.76
C GLN A 383 -15.27 -3.38 17.33
N ILE A 384 -14.10 -3.86 16.96
CA ILE A 384 -13.53 -3.78 15.62
C ILE A 384 -13.25 -5.20 15.14
N PRO A 385 -13.97 -5.71 14.13
CA PRO A 385 -13.67 -7.02 13.53
C PRO A 385 -12.26 -7.06 12.91
N TRP A 386 -11.58 -8.20 13.03
CA TRP A 386 -10.24 -8.38 12.47
C TRP A 386 -10.19 -8.10 10.96
N ASN A 387 -11.21 -8.52 10.21
CA ASN A 387 -11.30 -8.29 8.77
C ASN A 387 -11.29 -6.78 8.43
N ASN A 388 -11.91 -5.94 9.27
CA ASN A 388 -11.92 -4.49 9.07
C ASN A 388 -10.52 -3.88 9.24
N MET A 389 -9.64 -4.54 10.00
CA MET A 389 -8.25 -4.16 10.15
C MET A 389 -7.35 -4.73 9.05
N GLY A 390 -7.88 -5.55 8.13
CA GLY A 390 -7.12 -6.21 7.05
C GLY A 390 -6.34 -7.43 7.54
N VAL A 391 -6.78 -8.09 8.60
CA VAL A 391 -6.25 -9.37 9.08
C VAL A 391 -7.36 -10.40 9.12
N ASP A 392 -7.06 -11.63 8.72
CA ASP A 392 -8.05 -12.69 8.60
C ASP A 392 -8.32 -13.39 9.94
N ARG A 393 -7.43 -13.19 10.90
CA ARG A 393 -7.49 -13.79 12.24
C ARG A 393 -6.81 -12.89 13.24
N ASP A 394 -7.00 -13.23 14.52
CA ASP A 394 -6.32 -12.63 15.66
C ASP A 394 -4.79 -12.57 15.47
N PRO A 395 -4.20 -11.38 15.38
CA PRO A 395 -2.76 -11.23 15.23
C PRO A 395 -2.06 -11.34 16.58
N ASP A 396 -0.87 -11.93 16.61
CA ASP A 396 -0.06 -12.06 17.83
C ASP A 396 0.28 -10.68 18.45
N ARG A 397 0.48 -9.67 17.62
CA ARG A 397 0.83 -8.31 18.05
C ARG A 397 0.20 -7.27 17.13
N ILE A 398 -0.33 -6.22 17.75
CA ILE A 398 -0.80 -5.02 17.07
C ILE A 398 -0.27 -3.79 17.80
N ARG A 399 -0.16 -2.69 17.08
CA ARG A 399 0.00 -1.35 17.68
C ARG A 399 -1.33 -0.65 17.66
N ILE A 400 -1.61 0.06 18.73
CA ILE A 400 -2.87 0.76 18.88
C ILE A 400 -2.67 2.15 19.44
N ASP A 401 -3.42 3.08 18.91
CA ASP A 401 -3.59 4.42 19.44
C ASP A 401 -5.09 4.64 19.70
N VAL A 402 -5.39 5.14 20.87
CA VAL A 402 -6.77 5.43 21.29
C VAL A 402 -6.85 6.89 21.68
N GLN A 403 -7.71 7.65 21.03
CA GLN A 403 -7.93 9.05 21.29
C GLN A 403 -9.38 9.32 21.64
N VAL A 404 -9.58 10.13 22.68
CA VAL A 404 -10.89 10.66 23.08
C VAL A 404 -10.94 12.10 22.63
N MET A 405 -11.96 12.47 21.88
CA MET A 405 -12.12 13.78 21.24
C MET A 405 -13.26 14.57 21.87
N GLU A 406 -13.01 15.87 22.05
CA GLU A 406 -14.04 16.87 22.27
C GLU A 406 -14.04 17.82 21.08
N LYS A 407 -15.15 17.82 20.30
CA LYS A 407 -15.22 18.54 19.01
C LYS A 407 -14.10 18.11 18.05
N SER A 408 -13.04 18.92 17.88
CA SER A 408 -11.88 18.63 17.03
C SER A 408 -10.61 18.35 17.84
N ASP A 409 -10.64 18.53 19.16
CA ASP A 409 -9.46 18.45 20.01
C ASP A 409 -9.32 17.08 20.68
N SER A 410 -8.13 16.56 20.76
CA SER A 410 -7.83 15.34 21.53
C SER A 410 -7.68 15.71 23.01
N ILE A 411 -8.64 15.30 23.84
CA ILE A 411 -8.62 15.54 25.28
C ILE A 411 -7.91 14.45 26.09
N ALA A 412 -7.84 13.23 25.53
CA ALA A 412 -7.06 12.14 26.09
C ALA A 412 -6.54 11.24 24.97
N GLY A 413 -5.29 10.84 25.05
CA GLY A 413 -4.66 9.99 24.07
C GLY A 413 -3.73 8.96 24.70
N TRP A 414 -3.65 7.80 24.08
CA TRP A 414 -2.71 6.74 24.36
C TRP A 414 -1.96 6.35 23.11
N CYS A 415 -0.64 6.30 23.16
CA CYS A 415 0.22 5.85 22.08
C CYS A 415 0.03 6.66 20.77
N GLU A 416 0.66 7.78 20.68
CA GLU A 416 0.64 8.60 19.48
C GLU A 416 1.31 7.87 18.31
N LEU A 417 0.50 7.16 17.50
CA LEU A 417 0.89 6.74 16.17
C LEU A 417 0.85 7.98 15.30
N LYS A 418 1.99 8.50 14.89
CA LYS A 418 2.01 9.58 13.92
C LYS A 418 1.34 9.09 12.64
N PRO A 419 0.49 9.91 11.99
CA PRO A 419 -0.10 9.54 10.72
C PRO A 419 1.01 9.14 9.75
N LEU A 420 0.84 8.01 9.10
CA LEU A 420 1.80 7.53 8.10
C LEU A 420 1.60 8.22 6.75
N THR A 421 0.52 8.96 6.58
CA THR A 421 0.29 9.81 5.42
C THR A 421 1.12 11.06 5.52
N PRO A 422 1.91 11.41 4.48
CA PRO A 422 2.48 12.74 4.41
C PRO A 422 1.33 13.74 4.52
N ARG A 423 1.39 14.63 5.48
CA ARG A 423 0.64 15.86 5.35
C ARG A 423 1.22 16.53 4.11
N LEU A 424 0.41 16.64 3.08
CA LEU A 424 0.57 17.67 2.08
C LEU A 424 0.35 18.99 2.83
N GLU A 425 1.31 19.42 3.60
CA GLU A 425 1.40 20.79 4.07
C GLU A 425 1.81 21.58 2.84
N HIS A 426 0.83 22.21 2.32
CA HIS A 426 0.86 23.14 1.24
C HIS A 426 2.01 24.11 1.35
N GLY A 427 2.90 24.08 0.34
CA GLY A 427 3.62 25.27 -0.03
C GLY A 427 2.66 26.22 -0.76
#